data_0ca91960c5b333af09ed894ad79cac3d
#
_entry.id   0ca91960c5b333af09ed894ad79cac3d
#
_cell.length_a   1.000
_cell.length_b   1.000
_cell.length_c   1.000
_cell.angle_alpha   90.00
_cell.angle_beta   90.00
_cell.angle_gamma   90.00
#
_symmetry.space_group_name_H-M   'P 1'
#
loop_
_entity.id
_entity.type
_entity.pdbx_description
1 polymer ?
#
loop_
_entity_poly.entity_id
_entity_poly.type
_entity_poly.pdbx_seq_one_letter_code
_entity_poly.pdbx_strand_id
1 'polypeptide(L)'
;MHPAYSVIFFTTASGAGYGLIALMALFGVLNGVPLNPWFGAIGFGLGALLITGGLLSSTAHLGHPERAWRAYSQWKSSWLSREGILATATYVPLVLTAWGWIVEGSLSGPFGLFAVTLALLCVLTVHATGMIYATLRTISAWHNKRTVPVYLSFALLSGAVWFHALAQMFGYQTP
;
A
#
# COMPACT_ATOMS: atom_id res chain seq x y z
N MET A 1 -0.85 -0.44 29.02
CA MET A 1 -0.56 0.30 27.78
C MET A 1 -1.87 0.43 27.02
N HIS A 2 -2.36 1.64 26.81
CA HIS A 2 -3.51 1.83 25.93
C HIS A 2 -3.03 1.70 24.48
N PRO A 3 -3.71 0.90 23.65
CA PRO A 3 -3.35 0.80 22.24
C PRO A 3 -3.52 2.17 21.57
N ALA A 4 -2.52 2.64 20.84
CA ALA A 4 -2.64 3.86 20.06
C ALA A 4 -3.52 3.55 18.84
N TYR A 5 -4.80 3.92 18.89
CA TYR A 5 -5.75 3.68 17.80
C TYR A 5 -5.26 4.20 16.45
N SER A 6 -4.48 5.30 16.45
CA SER A 6 -3.85 5.83 15.24
C SER A 6 -2.87 4.86 14.60
N VAL A 7 -2.13 4.08 15.37
CA VAL A 7 -1.19 3.06 14.86
C VAL A 7 -1.95 1.87 14.30
N ILE A 8 -3.03 1.43 14.98
CA ILE A 8 -3.87 0.34 14.50
C ILE A 8 -4.52 0.74 13.16
N PHE A 9 -5.12 1.93 13.11
CA PHE A 9 -5.72 2.44 11.89
C PHE A 9 -4.69 2.59 10.76
N PHE A 10 -3.51 3.13 11.05
CA PHE A 10 -2.41 3.23 10.10
C PHE A 10 -2.09 1.87 9.48
N THR A 11 -1.75 0.88 10.28
CA THR A 11 -1.30 -0.42 9.77
C THR A 11 -2.38 -1.19 9.02
N THR A 12 -3.63 -1.11 9.47
CA THR A 12 -4.75 -1.80 8.82
C THR A 12 -5.19 -1.11 7.53
N ALA A 13 -5.40 0.21 7.56
CA ALA A 13 -5.86 0.96 6.40
C ALA A 13 -4.80 1.01 5.30
N SER A 14 -3.55 1.40 5.64
CA SER A 14 -2.49 1.44 4.63
C SER A 14 -2.16 0.06 4.08
N GLY A 15 -2.14 -0.98 4.91
CA GLY A 15 -1.96 -2.36 4.46
C GLY A 15 -3.02 -2.80 3.45
N ALA A 16 -4.30 -2.54 3.74
CA ALA A 16 -5.41 -2.83 2.83
C ALA A 16 -5.30 -2.03 1.52
N GLY A 17 -4.92 -0.75 1.61
CA GLY A 17 -4.72 0.11 0.45
C GLY A 17 -3.58 -0.37 -0.45
N TYR A 18 -2.41 -0.70 0.11
CA TYR A 18 -1.29 -1.26 -0.64
C TYR A 18 -1.64 -2.60 -1.28
N GLY A 19 -2.32 -3.49 -0.55
CA GLY A 19 -2.78 -4.77 -1.07
C GLY A 19 -3.75 -4.60 -2.24
N LEU A 20 -4.75 -3.71 -2.12
CA LEU A 20 -5.70 -3.41 -3.19
C LEU A 20 -4.98 -2.87 -4.43
N ILE A 21 -4.13 -1.86 -4.28
CA ILE A 21 -3.39 -1.23 -5.40
C ILE A 21 -2.47 -2.24 -6.09
N ALA A 22 -1.76 -3.08 -5.33
CA ALA A 22 -0.91 -4.11 -5.89
C ALA A 22 -1.70 -5.12 -6.73
N LEU A 23 -2.87 -5.57 -6.25
CA LEU A 23 -3.74 -6.48 -7.00
C LEU A 23 -4.34 -5.80 -8.25
N MET A 24 -4.82 -4.55 -8.13
CA MET A 24 -5.29 -3.78 -9.29
C MET A 24 -4.21 -3.71 -10.38
N ALA A 25 -2.99 -3.32 -10.00
CA ALA A 25 -1.88 -3.20 -10.94
C ALA A 25 -1.53 -4.55 -11.59
N LEU A 26 -1.42 -5.63 -10.82
CA LEU A 26 -1.08 -6.96 -11.33
C LEU A 26 -2.17 -7.53 -12.22
N PHE A 27 -3.44 -7.52 -11.79
CA PHE A 27 -4.54 -8.05 -12.59
C PHE A 27 -4.77 -7.21 -13.86
N GLY A 28 -4.52 -5.91 -13.82
CA GLY A 28 -4.57 -5.06 -15.00
C GLY A 28 -3.51 -5.43 -16.05
N VAL A 29 -2.25 -5.63 -15.62
CA VAL A 29 -1.16 -6.02 -16.54
C VAL A 29 -1.36 -7.44 -17.08
N LEU A 30 -1.87 -8.36 -16.25
CA LEU A 30 -2.11 -9.75 -16.63
C LEU A 30 -3.41 -9.93 -17.43
N ASN A 31 -4.15 -8.87 -17.75
CA ASN A 31 -5.46 -8.89 -18.37
C ASN A 31 -6.48 -9.78 -17.61
N GLY A 32 -6.32 -9.87 -16.29
CA GLY A 32 -7.21 -10.64 -15.42
C GLY A 32 -8.54 -9.94 -15.14
N VAL A 33 -8.64 -8.64 -15.44
CA VAL A 33 -9.86 -7.83 -15.35
C VAL A 33 -9.91 -6.83 -16.51
N PRO A 34 -11.13 -6.45 -16.97
CA PRO A 34 -11.28 -5.41 -17.98
C PRO A 34 -10.76 -4.04 -17.49
N LEU A 35 -10.09 -3.29 -18.36
CA LEU A 35 -9.60 -1.94 -18.05
C LEU A 35 -10.75 -0.91 -18.14
N ASN A 36 -11.77 -1.09 -17.30
CA ASN A 36 -12.88 -0.16 -17.20
C ASN A 36 -12.42 1.11 -16.45
N PRO A 37 -12.64 2.33 -17.01
CA PRO A 37 -12.19 3.57 -16.37
C PRO A 37 -12.78 3.80 -14.97
N TRP A 38 -14.05 3.49 -14.75
CA TRP A 38 -14.70 3.64 -13.44
C TRP A 38 -14.18 2.64 -12.41
N PHE A 39 -13.97 1.38 -12.83
CA PHE A 39 -13.36 0.38 -11.96
C PHE A 39 -11.94 0.82 -11.54
N GLY A 40 -11.13 1.31 -12.48
CA GLY A 40 -9.81 1.86 -12.20
C GLY A 40 -9.86 3.08 -11.28
N ALA A 41 -10.73 4.06 -11.57
CA ALA A 41 -10.86 5.28 -10.77
C ALA A 41 -11.26 5.00 -9.33
N ILE A 42 -12.26 4.13 -9.12
CA ILE A 42 -12.72 3.76 -7.78
C ILE A 42 -11.67 2.91 -7.07
N GLY A 43 -11.07 1.92 -7.73
CA GLY A 43 -10.09 1.02 -7.11
C GLY A 43 -8.80 1.74 -6.71
N PHE A 44 -8.17 2.48 -7.62
CA PHE A 44 -6.96 3.27 -7.29
C PHE A 44 -7.28 4.43 -6.35
N GLY A 45 -8.45 5.09 -6.50
CA GLY A 45 -8.90 6.15 -5.60
C GLY A 45 -9.11 5.66 -4.17
N LEU A 46 -9.81 4.55 -3.98
CA LEU A 46 -10.00 3.92 -2.67
C LEU A 46 -8.68 3.48 -2.05
N GLY A 47 -7.82 2.82 -2.83
CA GLY A 47 -6.50 2.41 -2.37
C GLY A 47 -5.65 3.60 -1.93
N ALA A 48 -5.62 4.68 -2.73
CA ALA A 48 -4.92 5.92 -2.38
C ALA A 48 -5.47 6.57 -1.12
N LEU A 49 -6.79 6.59 -0.94
CA LEU A 49 -7.45 7.11 0.27
C LEU A 49 -7.05 6.30 1.52
N LEU A 50 -7.06 4.97 1.43
CA LEU A 50 -6.68 4.09 2.53
C LEU A 50 -5.21 4.27 2.91
N ILE A 51 -4.30 4.36 1.92
CA ILE A 51 -2.88 4.62 2.15
C ILE A 51 -2.68 6.00 2.79
N THR A 52 -3.23 7.04 2.17
CA THR A 52 -3.04 8.42 2.64
C THR A 52 -3.64 8.62 4.02
N GLY A 53 -4.87 8.14 4.25
CA GLY A 53 -5.54 8.21 5.55
C GLY A 53 -4.78 7.45 6.64
N GLY A 54 -4.26 6.26 6.31
CA GLY A 54 -3.40 5.50 7.21
C GLY A 54 -2.12 6.27 7.55
N LEU A 55 -1.39 6.77 6.56
CA LEU A 55 -0.14 7.53 6.76
C LEU A 55 -0.39 8.83 7.55
N LEU A 56 -1.46 9.57 7.25
CA LEU A 56 -1.82 10.76 8.02
C LEU A 56 -2.16 10.41 9.47
N SER A 57 -2.87 9.29 9.70
CA SER A 57 -3.14 8.82 11.06
C SER A 57 -1.86 8.51 11.84
N SER A 58 -0.80 8.04 11.16
CA SER A 58 0.49 7.80 11.81
C SER A 58 1.16 9.08 12.31
N THR A 59 0.86 10.22 11.72
CA THR A 59 1.39 11.52 12.20
C THR A 59 0.72 12.03 13.45
N ALA A 60 -0.50 11.57 13.75
CA ALA A 60 -1.31 12.06 14.88
C ALA A 60 -0.72 11.70 16.26
N HIS A 61 0.20 10.72 16.34
CA HIS A 61 0.88 10.37 17.57
C HIS A 61 2.33 10.90 17.67
N LEU A 62 2.77 11.69 16.70
CA LEU A 62 4.05 12.37 16.77
C LEU A 62 3.97 13.57 17.72
N GLY A 63 4.90 13.67 18.67
CA GLY A 63 4.98 14.84 19.55
C GLY A 63 5.25 16.15 18.80
N HIS A 64 5.88 16.06 17.60
CA HIS A 64 6.25 17.19 16.75
C HIS A 64 5.99 16.85 15.27
N PRO A 65 4.70 16.85 14.81
CA PRO A 65 4.35 16.47 13.45
C PRO A 65 4.99 17.36 12.37
N GLU A 66 5.28 18.64 12.69
CA GLU A 66 5.99 19.56 11.81
C GLU A 66 7.43 19.12 11.46
N ARG A 67 7.97 18.17 12.23
CA ARG A 67 9.31 17.60 12.01
C ARG A 67 9.27 16.25 11.32
N ALA A 68 8.11 15.78 10.87
CA ALA A 68 7.96 14.46 10.23
C ALA A 68 8.87 14.27 9.01
N TRP A 69 9.18 15.36 8.27
CA TRP A 69 10.12 15.34 7.15
C TRP A 69 11.52 14.83 7.50
N ARG A 70 11.94 14.93 8.79
CA ARG A 70 13.23 14.41 9.27
C ARG A 70 13.29 12.88 9.21
N ALA A 71 12.14 12.20 9.17
CA ALA A 71 12.09 10.76 8.99
C ALA A 71 12.81 10.32 7.71
N TYR A 72 12.84 11.14 6.65
CA TYR A 72 13.53 10.81 5.41
C TYR A 72 15.06 10.81 5.52
N SER A 73 15.63 11.51 6.49
CA SER A 73 17.09 11.69 6.63
C SER A 73 17.85 10.43 7.07
N GLN A 74 17.19 9.48 7.73
CA GLN A 74 17.81 8.30 8.36
C GLN A 74 17.61 6.99 7.57
N TRP A 75 17.45 7.07 6.24
CA TRP A 75 17.10 5.92 5.40
C TRP A 75 18.11 4.76 5.45
N LYS A 76 19.39 5.03 5.77
CA LYS A 76 20.42 4.00 5.88
C LYS A 76 20.24 3.12 7.12
N SER A 77 19.73 3.66 8.23
CA SER A 77 19.68 2.98 9.53
C SER A 77 18.27 2.70 10.05
N SER A 78 17.23 3.43 9.58
CA SER A 78 15.87 3.36 10.10
C SER A 78 14.88 2.75 9.09
N TRP A 79 14.15 1.73 9.52
CA TRP A 79 13.07 1.15 8.73
C TRP A 79 11.89 2.11 8.56
N LEU A 80 11.61 2.94 9.57
CA LEU A 80 10.59 4.00 9.48
C LEU A 80 10.93 5.00 8.35
N SER A 81 12.22 5.35 8.21
CA SER A 81 12.68 6.24 7.14
C SER A 81 12.54 5.59 5.76
N ARG A 82 12.87 4.29 5.65
CA ARG A 82 12.70 3.53 4.41
C ARG A 82 11.24 3.41 4.02
N GLU A 83 10.36 3.13 4.97
CA GLU A 83 8.91 3.10 4.76
C GLU A 83 8.41 4.45 4.23
N GLY A 84 8.77 5.57 4.85
CA GLY A 84 8.37 6.90 4.41
C GLY A 84 8.79 7.20 2.96
N ILE A 85 10.04 6.87 2.59
CA ILE A 85 10.55 7.03 1.23
C ILE A 85 9.77 6.14 0.25
N LEU A 86 9.60 4.86 0.55
CA LEU A 86 8.87 3.92 -0.30
C LEU A 86 7.40 4.34 -0.45
N ALA A 87 6.75 4.73 0.64
CA ALA A 87 5.37 5.21 0.65
C ALA A 87 5.20 6.42 -0.28
N THR A 88 6.10 7.40 -0.19
CA THR A 88 6.05 8.58 -1.05
C THR A 88 6.35 8.22 -2.51
N ALA A 89 7.37 7.38 -2.74
CA ALA A 89 7.74 6.95 -4.09
C ALA A 89 6.62 6.18 -4.80
N THR A 90 5.75 5.50 -4.06
CA THR A 90 4.61 4.74 -4.61
C THR A 90 3.62 5.63 -5.36
N TYR A 91 3.46 6.91 -4.98
CA TYR A 91 2.47 7.79 -5.62
C TYR A 91 2.79 8.11 -7.08
N VAL A 92 4.06 8.16 -7.47
CA VAL A 92 4.43 8.45 -8.87
C VAL A 92 3.95 7.33 -9.81
N PRO A 93 4.34 6.06 -9.65
CA PRO A 93 3.83 5.00 -10.51
C PRO A 93 2.32 4.75 -10.30
N LEU A 94 1.73 5.08 -9.15
CA LEU A 94 0.29 5.02 -8.93
C LEU A 94 -0.45 5.94 -9.90
N VAL A 95 -0.07 7.21 -9.98
CA VAL A 95 -0.70 8.18 -10.89
C VAL A 95 -0.52 7.77 -12.34
N LEU A 96 0.68 7.33 -12.73
CA LEU A 96 0.97 6.91 -14.10
C LEU A 96 0.23 5.62 -14.49
N THR A 97 0.11 4.66 -13.57
CA THR A 97 -0.69 3.45 -13.81
C THR A 97 -2.17 3.76 -13.91
N ALA A 98 -2.69 4.61 -13.01
CA ALA A 98 -4.08 5.06 -13.05
C ALA A 98 -4.38 5.81 -14.35
N TRP A 99 -3.47 6.63 -14.83
CA TRP A 99 -3.60 7.32 -16.12
C TRP A 99 -3.69 6.32 -17.28
N GLY A 100 -2.75 5.35 -17.37
CA GLY A 100 -2.78 4.31 -18.39
C GLY A 100 -4.08 3.49 -18.38
N TRP A 101 -4.59 3.17 -17.17
CA TRP A 101 -5.84 2.46 -17.01
C TRP A 101 -7.07 3.26 -17.41
N ILE A 102 -7.19 4.50 -16.89
CA ILE A 102 -8.42 5.31 -16.95
C ILE A 102 -8.51 6.07 -18.27
N VAL A 103 -7.40 6.63 -18.73
CA VAL A 103 -7.37 7.53 -19.88
C VAL A 103 -7.00 6.80 -21.17
N GLU A 104 -5.90 6.03 -21.12
CA GLU A 104 -5.41 5.31 -22.30
C GLU A 104 -6.12 3.97 -22.53
N GLY A 105 -6.81 3.42 -21.52
CA GLY A 105 -7.45 2.09 -21.60
C GLY A 105 -6.45 0.96 -21.84
N SER A 106 -5.18 1.17 -21.54
CA SER A 106 -4.10 0.22 -21.81
C SER A 106 -3.02 0.27 -20.73
N LEU A 107 -2.55 -0.91 -20.30
CA LEU A 107 -1.36 -1.08 -19.48
C LEU A 107 -0.24 -1.76 -20.27
N SER A 108 -0.09 -1.43 -21.55
CA SER A 108 1.01 -1.88 -22.39
C SER A 108 2.19 -0.90 -22.38
N GLY A 109 3.36 -1.36 -22.80
CA GLY A 109 4.55 -0.51 -22.90
C GLY A 109 4.94 0.14 -21.56
N PRO A 110 5.12 1.47 -21.49
CA PRO A 110 5.57 2.15 -20.27
C PRO A 110 4.57 2.06 -19.11
N PHE A 111 3.25 2.03 -19.41
CA PHE A 111 2.23 1.92 -18.37
C PHE A 111 2.25 0.55 -17.67
N GLY A 112 2.57 -0.52 -18.39
CA GLY A 112 2.79 -1.84 -17.80
C GLY A 112 4.01 -1.86 -16.86
N LEU A 113 5.09 -1.18 -17.25
CA LEU A 113 6.26 -1.04 -16.39
C LEU A 113 5.94 -0.26 -15.12
N PHE A 114 5.16 0.83 -15.21
CA PHE A 114 4.71 1.58 -14.04
C PHE A 114 3.82 0.72 -13.14
N ALA A 115 2.91 -0.09 -13.69
CA ALA A 115 2.05 -0.96 -12.92
C ALA A 115 2.84 -2.04 -12.16
N VAL A 116 3.82 -2.68 -12.79
CA VAL A 116 4.71 -3.65 -12.13
C VAL A 116 5.55 -2.96 -11.05
N THR A 117 6.10 -1.78 -11.34
CA THR A 117 6.86 -0.98 -10.36
C THR A 117 5.98 -0.59 -9.18
N LEU A 118 4.74 -0.19 -9.43
CA LEU A 118 3.76 0.13 -8.40
C LEU A 118 3.50 -1.07 -7.48
N ALA A 119 3.22 -2.24 -8.04
CA ALA A 119 2.99 -3.45 -7.27
C ALA A 119 4.20 -3.80 -6.39
N LEU A 120 5.42 -3.71 -6.93
CA LEU A 120 6.65 -3.94 -6.18
C LEU A 120 6.83 -2.93 -5.04
N LEU A 121 6.60 -1.64 -5.28
CA LEU A 121 6.70 -0.61 -4.24
C LEU A 121 5.66 -0.81 -3.14
N CYS A 122 4.43 -1.22 -3.47
CA CYS A 122 3.41 -1.57 -2.48
C CYS A 122 3.91 -2.70 -1.56
N VAL A 123 4.43 -3.79 -2.11
CA VAL A 123 4.98 -4.91 -1.34
C VAL A 123 6.18 -4.48 -0.49
N LEU A 124 7.10 -3.70 -1.05
CA LEU A 124 8.28 -3.21 -0.33
C LEU A 124 7.91 -2.25 0.80
N THR A 125 6.87 -1.43 0.63
CA THR A 125 6.39 -0.53 1.68
C THR A 125 5.82 -1.33 2.84
N VAL A 126 4.92 -2.29 2.58
CA VAL A 126 4.37 -3.19 3.62
C VAL A 126 5.48 -4.00 4.30
N HIS A 127 6.47 -4.48 3.53
CA HIS A 127 7.65 -5.13 4.10
C HIS A 127 8.39 -4.22 5.06
N ALA A 128 8.63 -2.95 4.68
CA ALA A 128 9.32 -1.97 5.52
C ALA A 128 8.51 -1.68 6.80
N THR A 129 7.18 -1.55 6.71
CA THR A 129 6.28 -1.44 7.87
C THR A 129 6.46 -2.64 8.81
N GLY A 130 6.41 -3.86 8.29
CA GLY A 130 6.64 -5.09 9.07
C GLY A 130 8.02 -5.11 9.75
N MET A 131 9.05 -4.61 9.08
CA MET A 131 10.41 -4.54 9.61
C MET A 131 10.55 -3.53 10.75
N ILE A 132 9.78 -2.42 10.77
CA ILE A 132 9.74 -1.50 11.89
C ILE A 132 9.43 -2.28 13.18
N TYR A 133 8.38 -3.10 13.15
CA TYR A 133 7.94 -3.89 14.31
C TYR A 133 8.89 -5.07 14.59
N ALA A 134 9.32 -5.79 13.55
CA ALA A 134 10.22 -6.94 13.69
C ALA A 134 11.58 -6.59 14.32
N THR A 135 12.02 -5.33 14.22
CA THR A 135 13.29 -4.86 14.82
C THR A 135 13.14 -4.35 16.26
N LEU A 136 11.93 -4.24 16.79
CA LEU A 136 11.67 -3.77 18.16
C LEU A 136 11.94 -4.88 19.19
N ARG A 137 13.17 -4.99 19.65
CA ARG A 137 13.62 -6.01 20.61
C ARG A 137 12.89 -5.97 21.95
N THR A 138 12.37 -4.81 22.33
CA THR A 138 11.67 -4.61 23.61
C THR A 138 10.29 -5.29 23.67
N ILE A 139 9.71 -5.65 22.51
CA ILE A 139 8.40 -6.29 22.41
C ILE A 139 8.59 -7.65 21.77
N SER A 140 8.69 -8.69 22.59
CA SER A 140 8.95 -10.08 22.16
C SER A 140 7.92 -10.62 21.17
N ALA A 141 6.64 -10.21 21.31
CA ALA A 141 5.57 -10.59 20.38
C ALA A 141 5.81 -10.10 18.95
N TRP A 142 6.51 -8.98 18.77
CA TRP A 142 6.80 -8.38 17.46
C TRP A 142 8.20 -8.75 16.95
N HIS A 143 9.15 -8.93 17.86
CA HIS A 143 10.52 -9.28 17.52
C HIS A 143 10.67 -10.76 17.16
N ASN A 144 10.12 -11.16 16.02
CA ASN A 144 10.21 -12.53 15.52
C ASN A 144 10.17 -12.59 13.99
N LYS A 145 10.58 -13.73 13.44
CA LYS A 145 10.68 -13.96 11.98
C LYS A 145 9.32 -13.97 11.26
N ARG A 146 8.20 -14.13 11.99
CA ARG A 146 6.85 -14.22 11.41
C ARG A 146 6.21 -12.85 11.23
N THR A 147 6.70 -11.81 11.87
CA THR A 147 6.10 -10.47 11.83
C THR A 147 5.96 -9.96 10.40
N VAL A 148 7.02 -9.96 9.61
CA VAL A 148 6.96 -9.48 8.22
C VAL A 148 6.02 -10.32 7.34
N PRO A 149 6.12 -11.67 7.32
CA PRO A 149 5.15 -12.50 6.59
C PRO A 149 3.70 -12.24 6.99
N VAL A 150 3.42 -12.02 8.27
CA VAL A 150 2.07 -11.70 8.77
C VAL A 150 1.58 -10.38 8.19
N TYR A 151 2.40 -9.32 8.22
CA TYR A 151 2.05 -8.03 7.62
C TYR A 151 1.73 -8.15 6.13
N LEU A 152 2.57 -8.85 5.37
CA LEU A 152 2.36 -9.09 3.94
C LEU A 152 1.07 -9.90 3.68
N SER A 153 0.83 -10.96 4.48
CA SER A 153 -0.37 -11.78 4.33
C SER A 153 -1.64 -10.99 4.64
N PHE A 154 -1.65 -10.19 5.70
CA PHE A 154 -2.83 -9.37 6.03
C PHE A 154 -3.07 -8.26 5.00
N ALA A 155 -2.02 -7.63 4.47
CA ALA A 155 -2.15 -6.65 3.41
C ALA A 155 -2.74 -7.29 2.13
N LEU A 156 -2.25 -8.47 1.75
CA LEU A 156 -2.77 -9.21 0.60
C LEU A 156 -4.22 -9.63 0.82
N LEU A 157 -4.55 -10.23 1.97
CA LEU A 157 -5.91 -10.68 2.28
C LEU A 157 -6.91 -9.52 2.30
N SER A 158 -6.60 -8.45 3.02
CA SER A 158 -7.50 -7.27 3.09
C SER A 158 -7.62 -6.57 1.73
N GLY A 159 -6.53 -6.47 0.98
CA GLY A 159 -6.55 -5.96 -0.39
C GLY A 159 -7.37 -6.83 -1.33
N ALA A 160 -7.27 -8.16 -1.20
CA ALA A 160 -8.06 -9.11 -2.00
C ALA A 160 -9.57 -9.00 -1.69
N VAL A 161 -9.94 -8.82 -0.43
CA VAL A 161 -11.36 -8.58 -0.06
C VAL A 161 -11.90 -7.32 -0.73
N TRP A 162 -11.17 -6.21 -0.68
CA TRP A 162 -11.56 -4.97 -1.36
C TRP A 162 -11.60 -5.12 -2.88
N PHE A 163 -10.58 -5.76 -3.47
CA PHE A 163 -10.52 -6.03 -4.90
C PHE A 163 -11.72 -6.88 -5.35
N HIS A 164 -12.00 -7.99 -4.64
CA HIS A 164 -13.12 -8.85 -4.94
C HIS A 164 -14.45 -8.12 -4.81
N ALA A 165 -14.67 -7.37 -3.73
CA ALA A 165 -15.90 -6.60 -3.53
C ALA A 165 -16.13 -5.60 -4.68
N LEU A 166 -15.09 -4.87 -5.10
CA LEU A 166 -15.17 -3.95 -6.22
C LEU A 166 -15.47 -4.70 -7.53
N ALA A 167 -14.76 -5.81 -7.80
CA ALA A 167 -14.98 -6.60 -9.01
C ALA A 167 -16.42 -7.12 -9.11
N GLN A 168 -17.00 -7.59 -7.99
CA GLN A 168 -18.40 -8.01 -7.93
C GLN A 168 -19.36 -6.86 -8.20
N MET A 169 -19.10 -5.65 -7.70
CA MET A 169 -19.93 -4.47 -7.99
C MET A 169 -19.96 -4.13 -9.48
N PHE A 170 -18.91 -4.46 -10.22
CA PHE A 170 -18.82 -4.28 -11.67
C PHE A 170 -19.21 -5.54 -12.46
N GLY A 171 -19.66 -6.61 -11.80
CA GLY A 171 -20.06 -7.87 -12.45
C GLY A 171 -18.89 -8.69 -12.99
N TYR A 172 -17.66 -8.44 -12.53
CA TYR A 172 -16.48 -9.19 -12.95
C TYR A 172 -16.30 -10.45 -12.10
N GLN A 173 -16.09 -11.57 -12.77
CA GLN A 173 -15.71 -12.81 -12.11
C GLN A 173 -14.21 -12.73 -11.79
N THR A 174 -13.88 -12.79 -10.52
CA THR A 174 -12.49 -12.92 -10.06
C THR A 174 -12.18 -14.39 -9.83
N PRO A 175 -10.98 -14.86 -10.18
CA PRO A 175 -10.56 -16.23 -9.96
C PRO A 175 -10.50 -16.60 -8.46
#